data_c52899f8fd2e89452578724a3daf828f
#
_entry.id   c52899f8fd2e89452578724a3daf828f
#
_cell.length_a   1.000
_cell.length_b   1.000
_cell.length_c   1.000
_cell.angle_alpha   90.00
_cell.angle_beta   90.00
_cell.angle_gamma   90.00
#
_symmetry.space_group_name_H-M   'P 1'
#
loop_
_entity.id
_entity.type
_entity.pdbx_description
1 polymer ?
#
loop_
_entity_poly.entity_id
_entity_poly.type
_entity_poly.pdbx_seq_one_letter_code
_entity_poly.pdbx_strand_id
1 'polypeptide(L)'
;VMTREPVIINPETNLLECSKIMVKKKIGCLLIVNEKKLVGVISKKDILWALVKKSKEDLSKIRAIDISPKKIATIKPDATIEEAISKMKKLKFQKLPVIQDNNFVGLLTAKDILNFYPEFYKELDEFDQIKEESEKLKRIATRRSKVVEGMCEECGNYDFLTRVNSVMICDSCRNAI
;
A
#
# COMPACT_ATOMS: atom_id res chain seq x y z
N VAL A 1 -1.87 22.11 10.39
CA VAL A 1 -1.45 21.55 9.09
C VAL A 1 -2.24 20.26 8.84
N MET A 2 -3.43 20.31 8.33
CA MET A 2 -4.21 19.11 7.93
C MET A 2 -5.32 19.50 6.98
N THR A 3 -5.75 18.58 6.12
CA THR A 3 -6.95 18.73 5.32
C THR A 3 -8.18 18.52 6.21
N ARG A 4 -9.00 19.54 6.38
CA ARG A 4 -10.21 19.48 7.24
C ARG A 4 -11.40 18.82 6.57
N GLU A 5 -11.45 18.85 5.24
CA GLU A 5 -12.54 18.26 4.44
C GLU A 5 -12.00 17.16 3.48
N PRO A 6 -11.48 16.06 4.02
CA PRO A 6 -11.08 14.94 3.17
C PRO A 6 -12.32 14.24 2.62
N VAL A 7 -12.14 13.49 1.54
CA VAL A 7 -13.24 12.74 0.94
C VAL A 7 -13.58 11.54 1.82
N ILE A 8 -14.78 11.55 2.35
CA ILE A 8 -15.35 10.49 3.18
C ILE A 8 -16.39 9.68 2.40
N ILE A 9 -16.56 8.44 2.78
CA ILE A 9 -17.59 7.53 2.27
C ILE A 9 -18.28 6.79 3.42
N ASN A 10 -19.44 6.23 3.14
CA ASN A 10 -20.16 5.37 4.10
C ASN A 10 -19.60 3.95 4.07
N PRO A 11 -19.74 3.17 5.17
CA PRO A 11 -19.31 1.76 5.23
C PRO A 11 -19.89 0.88 4.13
N GLU A 12 -21.11 1.16 3.71
CA GLU A 12 -21.85 0.40 2.68
C GLU A 12 -21.43 0.75 1.24
N THR A 13 -20.60 1.78 1.04
CA THR A 13 -20.12 2.15 -0.30
C THR A 13 -19.31 1.02 -0.91
N ASN A 14 -19.65 0.61 -2.14
CA ASN A 14 -18.98 -0.48 -2.83
C ASN A 14 -17.67 -0.04 -3.50
N LEU A 15 -16.81 -1.02 -3.86
CA LEU A 15 -15.49 -0.75 -4.42
C LEU A 15 -15.53 -0.07 -5.79
N LEU A 16 -16.56 -0.32 -6.60
CA LEU A 16 -16.72 0.34 -7.90
C LEU A 16 -16.96 1.84 -7.72
N GLU A 17 -17.82 2.23 -6.78
CA GLU A 17 -18.06 3.64 -6.44
C GLU A 17 -16.80 4.29 -5.84
N CYS A 18 -16.10 3.59 -4.93
CA CYS A 18 -14.81 4.03 -4.41
C CYS A 18 -13.82 4.34 -5.54
N SER A 19 -13.72 3.44 -6.51
CA SER A 19 -12.84 3.61 -7.68
C SER A 19 -13.22 4.84 -8.50
N LYS A 20 -14.51 5.04 -8.79
CA LYS A 20 -15.02 6.21 -9.53
C LYS A 20 -14.69 7.52 -8.81
N ILE A 21 -14.91 7.56 -7.48
CA ILE A 21 -14.58 8.74 -6.66
C ILE A 21 -13.08 9.03 -6.69
N MET A 22 -12.22 8.00 -6.51
CA MET A 22 -10.76 8.16 -6.53
C MET A 22 -10.26 8.69 -7.87
N VAL A 23 -10.79 8.18 -8.98
CA VAL A 23 -10.42 8.62 -10.33
C VAL A 23 -10.89 10.06 -10.57
N LYS A 24 -12.18 10.35 -10.33
CA LYS A 24 -12.77 11.68 -10.54
C LYS A 24 -12.08 12.78 -9.73
N LYS A 25 -11.80 12.50 -8.45
CA LYS A 25 -11.17 13.47 -7.53
C LYS A 25 -9.63 13.41 -7.54
N LYS A 26 -9.01 12.52 -8.34
CA LYS A 26 -7.56 12.32 -8.43
C LYS A 26 -6.89 12.05 -7.07
N ILE A 27 -7.56 11.31 -6.19
CA ILE A 27 -7.09 10.97 -4.85
C ILE A 27 -6.73 9.49 -4.73
N GLY A 28 -5.85 9.17 -3.79
CA GLY A 28 -5.31 7.80 -3.62
C GLY A 28 -5.91 7.02 -2.46
N CYS A 29 -6.79 7.63 -1.67
CA CYS A 29 -7.51 6.96 -0.59
C CYS A 29 -8.82 7.65 -0.27
N LEU A 30 -9.72 6.90 0.37
CA LEU A 30 -10.98 7.36 0.94
C LEU A 30 -11.05 6.95 2.40
N LEU A 31 -11.72 7.75 3.19
CA LEU A 31 -11.94 7.50 4.62
C LEU A 31 -13.38 6.99 4.79
N ILE A 32 -13.52 5.87 5.48
CA ILE A 32 -14.82 5.30 5.78
C ILE A 32 -15.25 5.84 7.15
N VAL A 33 -16.31 6.62 7.17
CA VAL A 33 -16.80 7.28 8.38
C VAL A 33 -18.25 6.88 8.62
N ASN A 34 -18.54 6.51 9.85
CA ASN A 34 -19.89 6.23 10.33
C ASN A 34 -20.17 7.11 11.56
N GLU A 35 -21.21 7.92 11.52
CA GLU A 35 -21.61 8.81 12.64
C GLU A 35 -20.43 9.59 13.25
N LYS A 36 -19.65 10.26 12.41
CA LYS A 36 -18.42 11.00 12.77
C LYS A 36 -17.24 10.13 13.24
N LYS A 37 -17.39 8.83 13.38
CA LYS A 37 -16.33 7.91 13.77
C LYS A 37 -15.63 7.33 12.53
N LEU A 38 -14.30 7.35 12.54
CA LEU A 38 -13.52 6.68 11.51
C LEU A 38 -13.59 5.17 11.75
N VAL A 39 -14.16 4.44 10.78
CA VAL A 39 -14.29 2.99 10.84
C VAL A 39 -13.41 2.25 9.85
N GLY A 40 -12.86 2.95 8.86
CA GLY A 40 -12.00 2.34 7.87
C GLY A 40 -11.24 3.35 7.02
N VAL A 41 -10.23 2.85 6.31
CA VAL A 41 -9.50 3.59 5.25
C VAL A 41 -9.33 2.64 4.09
N ILE A 42 -9.64 3.09 2.87
CA ILE A 42 -9.43 2.31 1.67
C ILE A 42 -8.51 3.06 0.70
N SER A 43 -7.51 2.38 0.16
CA SER A 43 -6.55 2.92 -0.78
C SER A 43 -6.69 2.30 -2.17
N LYS A 44 -6.05 2.90 -3.18
CA LYS A 44 -5.92 2.31 -4.52
C LYS A 44 -5.31 0.90 -4.49
N LYS A 45 -4.37 0.64 -3.56
CA LYS A 45 -3.74 -0.68 -3.42
C LYS A 45 -4.73 -1.74 -2.93
N ASP A 46 -5.65 -1.37 -2.03
CA ASP A 46 -6.66 -2.29 -1.51
C ASP A 46 -7.67 -2.66 -2.61
N ILE A 47 -8.02 -1.71 -3.47
CA ILE A 47 -8.87 -1.98 -4.65
C ILE A 47 -8.15 -2.91 -5.63
N LEU A 48 -6.88 -2.65 -5.96
CA LEU A 48 -6.07 -3.54 -6.81
C LEU A 48 -5.92 -4.93 -6.20
N TRP A 49 -5.72 -5.01 -4.88
CA TRP A 49 -5.68 -6.28 -4.18
C TRP A 49 -7.01 -7.05 -4.30
N ALA A 50 -8.13 -6.35 -4.12
CA ALA A 50 -9.46 -6.95 -4.27
C ALA A 50 -9.70 -7.47 -5.70
N LEU A 51 -9.33 -6.72 -6.72
CA LEU A 51 -9.39 -7.14 -8.12
C LEU A 51 -8.63 -8.44 -8.39
N VAL A 52 -7.45 -8.61 -7.80
CA VAL A 52 -6.62 -9.81 -8.00
C VAL A 52 -7.12 -11.00 -7.18
N LYS A 53 -7.46 -10.77 -5.91
CA LYS A 53 -7.81 -11.85 -4.96
C LYS A 53 -9.27 -12.27 -5.04
N LYS A 54 -10.15 -11.35 -5.41
CA LYS A 54 -11.59 -11.56 -5.55
C LYS A 54 -12.02 -11.42 -7.02
N SER A 55 -11.20 -11.89 -7.95
CA SER A 55 -11.37 -11.74 -9.40
C SER A 55 -12.68 -12.32 -9.96
N LYS A 56 -13.36 -13.19 -9.21
CA LYS A 56 -14.67 -13.76 -9.56
C LYS A 56 -15.84 -12.94 -9.04
N GLU A 57 -15.60 -11.96 -8.15
CA GLU A 57 -16.64 -11.12 -7.57
C GLU A 57 -16.71 -9.77 -8.29
N ASP A 58 -17.91 -9.26 -8.50
CA ASP A 58 -18.12 -7.91 -9.04
C ASP A 58 -17.80 -6.88 -7.96
N LEU A 59 -16.96 -5.88 -8.30
CA LEU A 59 -16.62 -4.78 -7.40
C LEU A 59 -17.82 -3.99 -6.87
N SER A 60 -18.95 -4.03 -7.59
CA SER A 60 -20.20 -3.40 -7.15
C SER A 60 -20.84 -4.12 -5.96
N LYS A 61 -20.47 -5.38 -5.70
CA LYS A 61 -20.99 -6.21 -4.61
C LYS A 61 -20.08 -6.25 -3.37
N ILE A 62 -18.83 -5.75 -3.49
CA ILE A 62 -17.87 -5.75 -2.40
C ILE A 62 -17.92 -4.39 -1.71
N ARG A 63 -18.21 -4.37 -0.40
CA ARG A 63 -18.22 -3.13 0.38
C ARG A 63 -16.80 -2.70 0.74
N ALA A 64 -16.58 -1.39 0.78
CA ALA A 64 -15.27 -0.82 1.15
C ALA A 64 -14.80 -1.26 2.54
N ILE A 65 -15.73 -1.37 3.50
CA ILE A 65 -15.42 -1.78 4.88
C ILE A 65 -14.89 -3.21 4.97
N ASP A 66 -15.33 -4.12 4.09
CA ASP A 66 -14.92 -5.52 4.10
C ASP A 66 -13.47 -5.72 3.66
N ILE A 67 -12.93 -4.75 2.91
CA ILE A 67 -11.53 -4.75 2.40
C ILE A 67 -10.63 -3.83 3.24
N SER A 68 -11.20 -2.90 3.97
CA SER A 68 -10.45 -1.95 4.78
C SER A 68 -9.61 -2.66 5.86
N PRO A 69 -8.34 -2.22 6.08
CA PRO A 69 -7.53 -2.71 7.19
C PRO A 69 -8.23 -2.50 8.54
N LYS A 70 -8.25 -3.52 9.38
CA LYS A 70 -8.86 -3.45 10.72
C LYS A 70 -8.14 -2.51 11.69
N LYS A 71 -6.84 -2.32 11.50
CA LYS A 71 -6.02 -1.41 12.33
C LYS A 71 -5.68 -0.17 11.53
N ILE A 72 -6.22 0.97 11.96
CA ILE A 72 -6.00 2.27 11.33
C ILE A 72 -5.04 3.06 12.20
N ALA A 73 -3.95 3.54 11.59
CA ALA A 73 -3.04 4.46 12.25
C ALA A 73 -3.68 5.86 12.28
N THR A 74 -3.86 6.41 13.45
CA THR A 74 -4.44 7.74 13.66
C THR A 74 -3.48 8.64 14.43
N ILE A 75 -3.72 9.94 14.46
CA ILE A 75 -2.95 10.90 15.25
C ILE A 75 -3.90 11.89 15.92
N LYS A 76 -3.46 12.49 17.04
CA LYS A 76 -4.22 13.52 17.73
C LYS A 76 -3.95 14.90 17.12
N PRO A 77 -4.87 15.90 17.27
CA PRO A 77 -4.66 17.25 16.74
C PRO A 77 -3.50 18.01 17.38
N ASP A 78 -3.19 17.70 18.63
CA ASP A 78 -2.12 18.30 19.45
C ASP A 78 -0.75 17.66 19.27
N ALA A 79 -0.67 16.59 18.47
CA ALA A 79 0.61 15.93 18.16
C ALA A 79 1.53 16.84 17.34
N THR A 80 2.83 16.74 17.59
CA THR A 80 3.84 17.51 16.85
C THR A 80 4.05 16.97 15.42
N ILE A 81 4.68 17.78 14.57
CA ILE A 81 5.01 17.36 13.20
C ILE A 81 6.03 16.23 13.22
N GLU A 82 7.01 16.26 14.12
CA GLU A 82 8.02 15.23 14.30
C GLU A 82 7.40 13.90 14.72
N GLU A 83 6.42 13.92 15.62
CA GLU A 83 5.64 12.73 16.00
C GLU A 83 4.87 12.17 14.80
N ALA A 84 4.26 13.03 13.99
CA ALA A 84 3.55 12.62 12.80
C ALA A 84 4.49 11.94 11.79
N ILE A 85 5.65 12.55 11.51
CA ILE A 85 6.69 12.00 10.62
C ILE A 85 7.21 10.66 11.15
N SER A 86 7.56 10.60 12.43
CA SER A 86 8.02 9.37 13.09
C SER A 86 7.00 8.24 12.94
N LYS A 87 5.70 8.55 13.14
CA LYS A 87 4.62 7.60 13.00
C LYS A 87 4.42 7.17 11.55
N MET A 88 4.50 8.08 10.58
CA MET A 88 4.45 7.77 9.16
C MET A 88 5.60 6.84 8.75
N LYS A 89 6.85 7.13 9.21
CA LYS A 89 8.03 6.29 8.97
C LYS A 89 7.85 4.87 9.54
N LYS A 90 7.48 4.77 10.82
CA LYS A 90 7.31 3.48 11.51
C LYS A 90 6.24 2.59 10.86
N LEU A 91 5.12 3.18 10.44
CA LEU A 91 3.99 2.44 9.88
C LEU A 91 4.05 2.32 8.35
N LYS A 92 5.02 2.96 7.71
CA LYS A 92 5.15 3.04 6.24
C LYS A 92 3.87 3.53 5.57
N PHE A 93 3.24 4.56 6.17
CA PHE A 93 1.97 5.10 5.74
C PHE A 93 1.97 6.62 5.78
N GLN A 94 1.85 7.26 4.61
CA GLN A 94 2.00 8.72 4.42
C GLN A 94 0.74 9.54 4.74
N LYS A 95 -0.26 8.93 5.35
CA LYS A 95 -1.54 9.57 5.62
C LYS A 95 -2.05 9.16 6.99
N LEU A 96 -2.24 10.12 7.87
CA LEU A 96 -2.71 9.89 9.22
C LEU A 96 -4.06 10.59 9.42
N PRO A 97 -5.16 9.84 9.57
CA PRO A 97 -6.41 10.40 10.05
C PRO A 97 -6.22 11.03 11.42
N VAL A 98 -6.77 12.23 11.59
CA VAL A 98 -6.71 12.98 12.84
C VAL A 98 -7.99 12.72 13.62
N ILE A 99 -7.84 12.26 14.86
CA ILE A 99 -8.96 11.93 15.76
C ILE A 99 -8.89 12.79 17.00
N GLN A 100 -10.01 13.44 17.33
CA GLN A 100 -10.20 14.20 18.56
C GLN A 100 -11.46 13.69 19.27
N ASP A 101 -11.36 13.36 20.56
CA ASP A 101 -12.48 12.88 21.37
C ASP A 101 -13.28 11.76 20.69
N ASN A 102 -12.55 10.80 20.11
CA ASN A 102 -13.09 9.67 19.36
C ASN A 102 -13.81 10.05 18.04
N ASN A 103 -13.78 11.31 17.64
CA ASN A 103 -14.37 11.80 16.39
C ASN A 103 -13.28 12.06 15.35
N PHE A 104 -13.62 11.76 14.09
CA PHE A 104 -12.77 12.10 12.97
C PHE A 104 -12.86 13.60 12.67
N VAL A 105 -11.70 14.30 12.66
CA VAL A 105 -11.64 15.76 12.48
C VAL A 105 -10.83 16.20 11.25
N GLY A 106 -10.03 15.31 10.66
CA GLY A 106 -9.26 15.65 9.48
C GLY A 106 -8.26 14.60 9.05
N LEU A 107 -7.53 14.87 7.97
CA LEU A 107 -6.49 14.01 7.42
C LEU A 107 -5.19 14.78 7.30
N LEU A 108 -4.12 14.28 7.91
CA LEU A 108 -2.76 14.78 7.74
C LEU A 108 -2.02 13.89 6.74
N THR A 109 -1.44 14.49 5.72
CA THR A 109 -0.62 13.77 4.72
C THR A 109 0.83 14.26 4.73
N ALA A 110 1.77 13.43 4.26
CA ALA A 110 3.16 13.83 4.08
C ALA A 110 3.26 15.08 3.18
N LYS A 111 2.41 15.20 2.16
CA LYS A 111 2.35 16.37 1.29
C LYS A 111 1.93 17.63 2.04
N ASP A 112 0.97 17.53 2.97
CA ASP A 112 0.56 18.67 3.78
C ASP A 112 1.71 19.15 4.67
N ILE A 113 2.47 18.21 5.25
CA ILE A 113 3.67 18.55 6.04
C ILE A 113 4.68 19.28 5.17
N LEU A 114 5.04 18.74 4.01
CA LEU A 114 6.03 19.36 3.12
C LEU A 114 5.63 20.72 2.56
N ASN A 115 4.33 20.96 2.37
CA ASN A 115 3.85 22.27 1.92
C ASN A 115 4.07 23.38 2.95
N PHE A 116 4.04 23.05 4.25
CA PHE A 116 4.20 24.04 5.34
C PHE A 116 5.58 23.98 5.99
N TYR A 117 6.25 22.85 5.91
CA TYR A 117 7.54 22.54 6.54
C TYR A 117 8.46 21.84 5.55
N PRO A 118 8.97 22.56 4.53
CA PRO A 118 9.81 21.96 3.48
C PRO A 118 11.15 21.43 4.01
N GLU A 119 11.59 21.85 5.20
CA GLU A 119 12.78 21.35 5.86
C GLU A 119 12.75 19.84 6.14
N PHE A 120 11.58 19.26 6.28
CA PHE A 120 11.40 17.81 6.48
C PHE A 120 11.45 17.00 5.17
N TYR A 121 11.76 17.64 4.03
CA TYR A 121 11.82 16.95 2.73
C TYR A 121 12.75 15.75 2.75
N LYS A 122 13.99 15.93 3.25
CA LYS A 122 14.97 14.84 3.30
C LYS A 122 14.46 13.63 4.09
N GLU A 123 13.85 13.87 5.23
CA GLU A 123 13.33 12.81 6.10
C GLU A 123 12.18 12.02 5.48
N LEU A 124 11.36 12.66 4.65
CA LEU A 124 10.22 12.03 3.98
C LEU A 124 10.63 11.39 2.64
N ASP A 125 11.63 11.94 1.95
CA ASP A 125 12.19 11.39 0.71
C ASP A 125 12.97 10.09 0.97
N GLU A 126 13.81 10.07 2.02
CA GLU A 126 14.49 8.84 2.47
C GLU A 126 13.50 7.70 2.75
N PHE A 127 12.32 8.04 3.24
CA PHE A 127 11.26 7.06 3.49
C PHE A 127 10.79 6.35 2.21
N ASP A 128 10.59 7.09 1.11
CA ASP A 128 10.17 6.52 -0.16
C ASP A 128 11.29 5.71 -0.81
N GLN A 129 12.55 6.15 -0.73
CA GLN A 129 13.73 5.44 -1.22
C GLN A 129 13.94 4.11 -0.46
N ILE A 130 13.92 4.14 0.88
CA ILE A 130 14.07 2.92 1.72
C ILE A 130 12.95 1.91 1.42
N LYS A 131 11.73 2.39 1.17
CA LYS A 131 10.61 1.53 0.84
C LYS A 131 10.81 0.85 -0.52
N GLU A 132 11.23 1.59 -1.55
CA GLU A 132 11.54 1.02 -2.87
C GLU A 132 12.67 0.00 -2.79
N GLU A 133 13.76 0.30 -2.10
CA GLU A 133 14.87 -0.63 -1.91
C GLU A 133 14.46 -1.87 -1.14
N SER A 134 13.70 -1.72 -0.05
CA SER A 134 13.22 -2.87 0.72
C SER A 134 12.28 -3.76 -0.07
N GLU A 135 11.43 -3.20 -0.94
CA GLU A 135 10.58 -3.96 -1.84
C GLU A 135 11.40 -4.65 -2.96
N LYS A 136 12.42 -3.98 -3.50
CA LYS A 136 13.37 -4.59 -4.47
C LYS A 136 14.12 -5.76 -3.85
N LEU A 137 14.67 -5.59 -2.65
CA LEU A 137 15.38 -6.67 -1.93
C LEU A 137 14.47 -7.86 -1.63
N LYS A 138 13.22 -7.64 -1.23
CA LYS A 138 12.24 -8.73 -1.04
C LYS A 138 11.95 -9.49 -2.32
N ARG A 139 11.82 -8.78 -3.46
CA ARG A 139 11.62 -9.42 -4.77
C ARG A 139 12.83 -10.26 -5.18
N ILE A 140 14.05 -9.76 -4.94
CA ILE A 140 15.30 -10.48 -5.20
C ILE A 140 15.41 -11.70 -4.29
N ALA A 141 15.14 -11.57 -2.99
CA ALA A 141 15.16 -12.69 -2.06
C ALA A 141 14.14 -13.78 -2.43
N THR A 142 12.94 -13.40 -2.85
CA THR A 142 11.90 -14.34 -3.32
C THR A 142 12.28 -15.02 -4.64
N ARG A 143 13.05 -14.36 -5.50
CA ARG A 143 13.63 -14.99 -6.70
C ARG A 143 14.73 -15.98 -6.33
N ARG A 144 15.67 -15.60 -5.45
CA ARG A 144 16.78 -16.47 -5.00
C ARG A 144 16.28 -17.73 -4.31
N SER A 145 15.19 -17.68 -3.55
CA SER A 145 14.61 -18.85 -2.89
C SER A 145 14.01 -19.90 -3.86
N LYS A 146 13.90 -19.57 -5.15
CA LYS A 146 13.44 -20.49 -6.21
C LYS A 146 14.56 -21.04 -7.09
N VAL A 147 15.79 -20.61 -6.83
CA VAL A 147 16.98 -21.02 -7.60
C VAL A 147 17.75 -22.03 -6.77
N VAL A 148 17.96 -23.21 -7.33
CA VAL A 148 18.72 -24.31 -6.73
C VAL A 148 19.94 -24.57 -7.61
N GLU A 149 21.12 -24.75 -7.00
CA GLU A 149 22.31 -25.17 -7.73
C GLU A 149 22.21 -26.66 -8.05
N GLY A 150 22.53 -27.04 -9.29
CA GLY A 150 22.47 -28.41 -9.71
C GLY A 150 22.81 -28.61 -11.19
N MET A 151 22.65 -29.83 -11.67
CA MET A 151 22.82 -30.15 -13.10
C MET A 151 21.52 -29.82 -13.85
N CYS A 152 21.66 -29.02 -14.92
CA CYS A 152 20.57 -28.67 -15.82
C CYS A 152 20.05 -29.95 -16.52
N GLU A 153 18.76 -30.21 -16.38
CA GLU A 153 18.13 -31.40 -16.99
C GLU A 153 18.07 -31.32 -18.51
N GLU A 154 18.25 -30.13 -19.10
CA GLU A 154 18.24 -29.93 -20.55
C GLU A 154 19.64 -30.04 -21.17
N CYS A 155 20.65 -29.31 -20.63
CA CYS A 155 22.00 -29.27 -21.23
C CYS A 155 23.08 -30.04 -20.45
N GLY A 156 22.78 -30.52 -19.23
CA GLY A 156 23.72 -31.26 -18.39
C GLY A 156 24.80 -30.41 -17.70
N ASN A 157 24.81 -29.10 -17.87
CA ASN A 157 25.76 -28.22 -17.18
C ASN A 157 25.37 -27.98 -15.72
N TYR A 158 26.37 -27.86 -14.85
CA TYR A 158 26.18 -27.48 -13.47
C TYR A 158 26.03 -25.95 -13.37
N ASP A 159 24.86 -25.47 -12.92
CA ASP A 159 24.53 -24.06 -12.88
C ASP A 159 23.39 -23.79 -11.88
N PHE A 160 23.00 -22.51 -11.74
CA PHE A 160 21.79 -22.13 -11.05
C PHE A 160 20.56 -22.51 -11.87
N LEU A 161 19.69 -23.31 -11.27
CA LEU A 161 18.52 -23.88 -11.94
C LEU A 161 17.24 -23.19 -11.50
N THR A 162 16.33 -23.02 -12.45
CA THR A 162 14.96 -22.56 -12.22
C THR A 162 14.00 -23.64 -12.73
N ARG A 163 12.92 -23.91 -11.99
CA ARG A 163 11.90 -24.86 -12.42
C ARG A 163 10.99 -24.24 -13.47
N VAL A 164 10.98 -24.83 -14.66
CA VAL A 164 10.10 -24.48 -15.79
C VAL A 164 9.39 -25.76 -16.25
N ASN A 165 8.06 -25.76 -16.27
CA ASN A 165 7.25 -26.93 -16.68
C ASN A 165 7.65 -28.23 -15.99
N SER A 166 7.96 -28.20 -14.70
CA SER A 166 8.42 -29.32 -13.87
C SER A 166 9.86 -29.78 -14.09
N VAL A 167 10.62 -29.19 -15.00
CA VAL A 167 12.04 -29.49 -15.31
C VAL A 167 12.94 -28.42 -14.70
N MET A 168 14.11 -28.79 -14.16
CA MET A 168 15.10 -27.90 -13.58
C MET A 168 16.13 -27.50 -14.63
N ILE A 169 16.06 -26.28 -15.15
CA ILE A 169 16.89 -25.79 -16.24
C ILE A 169 17.68 -24.52 -15.86
N CYS A 170 18.89 -24.38 -16.47
CA CYS A 170 19.73 -23.19 -16.30
C CYS A 170 19.16 -21.99 -17.07
N ASP A 171 19.67 -20.79 -16.76
CA ASP A 171 19.22 -19.54 -17.39
C ASP A 171 19.47 -19.56 -18.92
N SER A 172 20.56 -20.18 -19.39
CA SER A 172 20.85 -20.29 -20.81
C SER A 172 19.77 -21.11 -21.56
N CYS A 173 19.39 -22.28 -21.02
CA CYS A 173 18.32 -23.08 -21.60
C CYS A 173 16.95 -22.43 -21.49
N ARG A 174 16.69 -21.73 -20.38
CA ARG A 174 15.44 -20.98 -20.20
C ARG A 174 15.25 -19.88 -21.23
N ASN A 175 16.31 -19.18 -21.61
CA ASN A 175 16.28 -18.11 -22.60
C ASN A 175 16.28 -18.61 -24.05
N ALA A 176 16.48 -19.89 -24.26
CA ALA A 176 16.46 -20.55 -25.57
C ALA A 176 15.08 -21.15 -25.95
N ILE A 177 14.15 -21.15 -25.00
CA ILE A 177 12.75 -21.58 -25.18
C ILE A 177 11.87 -20.35 -25.44
#